data_96e24a4f3547b7b47b11538ea43aa90f
#
_entry.id   96e24a4f3547b7b47b11538ea43aa90f
#
_cell.length_a   1.000
_cell.length_b   1.000
_cell.length_c   1.000
_cell.angle_alpha   90.00
_cell.angle_beta   90.00
_cell.angle_gamma   90.00
#
_symmetry.space_group_name_H-M   'P 1'
#
loop_
_entity.id
_entity.type
_entity.pdbx_description
1 polymer ?
#
loop_
_entity_poly.entity_id
_entity_poly.type
_entity_poly.pdbx_seq_one_letter_code
_entity_poly.pdbx_strand_id
1 'polypeptide(L)'
;MNQEAFSTADAQGYFSRMLRGETPPAPVLTLLGSRIDAVDAAAGSLSARYEAQANFRNPAGTVQGGMLSAMLDDLTASLVDATLAAGQAVATLSLNVSFLRPAQVGTLQGEARMLRRGRDVCHVSGTLLQNGKEVATAVAVCKIVSVPS
;
A
#
# COMPACT_ATOMS: atom_id res chain seq x y z
N MET A 1 1.33 15.93 -13.60
CA MET A 1 1.36 14.51 -13.17
C MET A 1 1.71 13.68 -14.41
N ASN A 2 2.82 12.96 -14.35
CA ASN A 2 3.31 12.23 -15.52
C ASN A 2 2.41 10.99 -15.71
N GLN A 3 1.65 10.92 -16.80
CA GLN A 3 0.73 9.80 -17.07
C GLN A 3 1.44 8.43 -17.11
N GLU A 4 2.73 8.41 -17.40
CA GLU A 4 3.54 7.18 -17.44
C GLU A 4 3.76 6.55 -16.05
N ALA A 5 3.63 7.33 -14.97
CA ALA A 5 3.81 6.83 -13.62
C ALA A 5 2.62 6.00 -13.10
N PHE A 6 1.45 6.08 -13.76
CA PHE A 6 0.22 5.44 -13.30
C PHE A 6 -0.42 4.60 -14.40
N SER A 7 0.02 3.36 -14.51
CA SER A 7 -0.55 2.39 -15.46
C SER A 7 -1.75 1.66 -14.82
N THR A 8 -2.87 2.36 -14.73
CA THR A 8 -4.14 1.83 -14.17
C THR A 8 -5.34 2.13 -15.06
N ALA A 9 -5.13 2.43 -16.35
CA ALA A 9 -6.17 2.97 -17.22
C ALA A 9 -7.47 2.15 -17.26
N ASP A 10 -7.36 0.83 -17.19
CA ASP A 10 -8.50 -0.10 -17.23
C ASP A 10 -8.92 -0.61 -15.85
N ALA A 11 -8.19 -0.27 -14.79
CA ALA A 11 -8.49 -0.74 -13.45
C ALA A 11 -9.67 0.04 -12.85
N GLN A 12 -10.56 -0.67 -12.16
CA GLN A 12 -11.80 -0.16 -11.58
C GLN A 12 -11.85 -0.28 -10.05
N GLY A 13 -10.73 -0.66 -9.44
CA GLY A 13 -10.61 -0.71 -7.98
C GLY A 13 -10.66 0.67 -7.32
N TYR A 14 -10.80 0.67 -6.01
CA TYR A 14 -10.93 1.90 -5.23
C TYR A 14 -9.76 2.88 -5.45
N PHE A 15 -8.50 2.39 -5.38
CA PHE A 15 -7.33 3.26 -5.54
C PHE A 15 -7.23 3.85 -6.94
N SER A 16 -7.56 3.07 -7.96
CA SER A 16 -7.56 3.56 -9.33
C SER A 16 -8.58 4.67 -9.54
N ARG A 17 -9.79 4.52 -8.97
CA ARG A 17 -10.84 5.55 -9.01
C ARG A 17 -10.45 6.78 -8.19
N MET A 18 -9.81 6.57 -7.03
CA MET A 18 -9.29 7.66 -6.20
C MET A 18 -8.22 8.47 -6.95
N LEU A 19 -7.27 7.80 -7.62
CA LEU A 19 -6.23 8.46 -8.42
C LEU A 19 -6.80 9.27 -9.58
N ARG A 20 -7.95 8.85 -10.12
CA ARG A 20 -8.67 9.61 -11.16
C ARG A 20 -9.58 10.71 -10.59
N GLY A 21 -9.62 10.87 -9.26
CA GLY A 21 -10.48 11.85 -8.60
C GLY A 21 -11.97 11.50 -8.55
N GLU A 22 -12.32 10.24 -8.81
CA GLU A 22 -13.71 9.76 -8.84
C GLU A 22 -14.25 9.43 -7.45
N THR A 23 -13.39 9.23 -6.48
CA THR A 23 -13.75 8.95 -5.09
C THR A 23 -12.75 9.61 -4.14
N PRO A 24 -13.19 10.11 -2.96
CA PRO A 24 -12.30 10.72 -1.99
C PRO A 24 -11.41 9.67 -1.32
N PRO A 25 -10.26 10.09 -0.75
CA PRO A 25 -9.42 9.21 0.06
C PRO A 25 -10.18 8.67 1.27
N ALA A 26 -9.99 7.40 1.58
CA ALA A 26 -10.48 6.83 2.85
C ALA A 26 -9.78 7.51 4.04
N PRO A 27 -10.45 7.64 5.20
CA PRO A 27 -9.87 8.30 6.38
C PRO A 27 -8.52 7.75 6.80
N VAL A 28 -8.29 6.43 6.69
CA VAL A 28 -7.01 5.80 7.03
C VAL A 28 -5.86 6.29 6.14
N LEU A 29 -6.12 6.57 4.88
CA LEU A 29 -5.11 7.10 3.96
C LEU A 29 -4.66 8.50 4.38
N THR A 30 -5.61 9.32 4.79
CA THR A 30 -5.32 10.66 5.34
C THR A 30 -4.53 10.56 6.64
N LEU A 31 -4.91 9.64 7.52
CA LEU A 31 -4.19 9.40 8.78
C LEU A 31 -2.73 9.00 8.54
N LEU A 32 -2.50 8.09 7.61
CA LEU A 32 -1.15 7.59 7.28
C LEU A 32 -0.37 8.56 6.39
N GLY A 33 -0.99 9.63 5.89
CA GLY A 33 -0.39 10.54 4.92
C GLY A 33 -0.01 9.85 3.62
N SER A 34 -0.80 8.84 3.21
CA SER A 34 -0.51 7.98 2.07
C SER A 34 -0.59 8.76 0.75
N ARG A 35 0.45 8.61 -0.07
CA ARG A 35 0.52 9.14 -1.42
C ARG A 35 1.15 8.10 -2.34
N ILE A 36 0.44 7.71 -3.37
CA ILE A 36 0.99 6.81 -4.39
C ILE A 36 1.83 7.65 -5.36
N ASP A 37 3.11 7.32 -5.49
CA ASP A 37 4.05 8.01 -6.38
C ASP A 37 4.04 7.41 -7.78
N ALA A 38 3.98 6.09 -7.88
CA ALA A 38 3.93 5.38 -9.17
C ALA A 38 3.27 4.02 -8.99
N VAL A 39 2.56 3.56 -10.01
CA VAL A 39 2.03 2.21 -10.08
C VAL A 39 2.11 1.69 -11.52
N ASP A 40 2.64 0.49 -11.66
CA ASP A 40 2.64 -0.28 -12.90
C ASP A 40 1.99 -1.64 -12.63
N ALA A 41 0.68 -1.73 -12.91
CA ALA A 41 -0.10 -2.93 -12.66
C ALA A 41 0.38 -4.12 -13.50
N ALA A 42 0.82 -3.88 -14.74
CA ALA A 42 1.31 -4.92 -15.64
C ALA A 42 2.65 -5.49 -15.16
N ALA A 43 3.57 -4.63 -14.70
CA ALA A 43 4.85 -5.05 -14.13
C ALA A 43 4.73 -5.54 -12.68
N GLY A 44 3.59 -5.28 -12.02
CA GLY A 44 3.36 -5.69 -10.63
C GLY A 44 4.20 -4.90 -9.64
N SER A 45 4.30 -3.59 -9.80
CA SER A 45 5.05 -2.70 -8.90
C SER A 45 4.27 -1.46 -8.52
N LEU A 46 4.51 -0.98 -7.30
CA LEU A 46 3.93 0.26 -6.78
C LEU A 46 4.92 0.91 -5.83
N SER A 47 5.02 2.24 -5.90
CA SER A 47 5.74 3.03 -4.92
C SER A 47 4.83 4.09 -4.30
N ALA A 48 5.03 4.35 -3.02
CA ALA A 48 4.22 5.29 -2.25
C ALA A 48 5.06 5.98 -1.18
N ARG A 49 4.51 7.02 -0.59
CA ARG A 49 5.06 7.70 0.59
C ARG A 49 4.02 7.76 1.68
N TYR A 50 4.50 7.74 2.92
CA TYR A 50 3.70 7.86 4.14
C TYR A 50 4.32 8.90 5.04
N GLU A 51 3.51 9.54 5.88
CA GLU A 51 3.97 10.47 6.91
C GLU A 51 3.68 9.90 8.29
N ALA A 52 4.72 9.52 9.00
CA ALA A 52 4.59 9.11 10.39
C ALA A 52 4.48 10.35 11.28
N GLN A 53 3.34 10.52 11.91
CA GLN A 53 3.05 11.64 12.79
C GLN A 53 3.64 11.42 14.19
N ALA A 54 3.80 12.51 14.93
CA ALA A 54 4.33 12.47 16.31
C ALA A 54 3.50 11.59 17.24
N ASN A 55 2.18 11.51 17.03
CA ASN A 55 1.29 10.66 17.82
C ASN A 55 1.35 9.17 17.44
N PHE A 56 2.18 8.80 16.47
CA PHE A 56 2.47 7.38 16.14
C PHE A 56 3.62 6.81 16.97
N ARG A 57 4.26 7.62 17.81
CA ARG A 57 5.41 7.19 18.61
C ARG A 57 5.01 6.18 19.68
N ASN A 58 5.84 5.18 19.84
CA ASN A 58 5.80 4.21 20.94
C ASN A 58 6.52 4.79 22.18
N PRO A 59 6.58 4.05 23.32
CA PRO A 59 7.28 4.53 24.53
C PRO A 59 8.76 4.84 24.31
N ALA A 60 9.42 4.22 23.34
CA ALA A 60 10.83 4.49 23.00
C ALA A 60 11.01 5.74 22.13
N GLY A 61 9.93 6.39 21.69
CA GLY A 61 9.95 7.58 20.84
C GLY A 61 10.10 7.31 19.36
N THR A 62 10.07 6.06 18.94
CA THR A 62 10.07 5.64 17.54
C THR A 62 8.65 5.30 17.07
N VAL A 63 8.45 5.13 15.76
CA VAL A 63 7.14 4.81 15.21
C VAL A 63 6.69 3.42 15.69
N GLN A 64 5.48 3.35 16.21
CA GLN A 64 4.87 2.10 16.66
C GLN A 64 4.80 1.09 15.51
N GLY A 65 5.21 -0.16 15.77
CA GLY A 65 5.21 -1.21 14.76
C GLY A 65 3.84 -1.45 14.13
N GLY A 66 2.76 -1.31 14.91
CA GLY A 66 1.40 -1.41 14.38
C GLY A 66 1.11 -0.34 13.32
N MET A 67 1.68 0.86 13.43
CA MET A 67 1.51 1.92 12.42
C MET A 67 2.30 1.60 11.15
N LEU A 68 3.50 1.04 11.28
CA LEU A 68 4.26 0.54 10.12
C LEU A 68 3.52 -0.61 9.44
N SER A 69 2.90 -1.49 10.21
CA SER A 69 2.08 -2.58 9.68
C SER A 69 0.86 -2.05 8.92
N ALA A 70 0.22 -1.00 9.42
CA ALA A 70 -0.89 -0.34 8.73
C ALA A 70 -0.46 0.24 7.38
N MET A 71 0.73 0.85 7.32
CA MET A 71 1.31 1.37 6.07
C MET A 71 1.60 0.23 5.09
N LEU A 72 2.16 -0.89 5.57
CA LEU A 72 2.45 -2.06 4.75
C LEU A 72 1.18 -2.75 4.24
N ASP A 73 0.13 -2.79 5.04
CA ASP A 73 -1.17 -3.30 4.61
C ASP A 73 -1.77 -2.44 3.49
N ASP A 74 -1.78 -1.13 3.66
CA ASP A 74 -2.20 -0.18 2.63
C ASP A 74 -1.37 -0.34 1.35
N LEU A 75 -0.06 -0.41 1.48
CA LEU A 75 0.89 -0.51 0.37
C LEU A 75 0.66 -1.76 -0.48
N THR A 76 0.53 -2.91 0.15
CA THR A 76 0.36 -4.20 -0.54
C THR A 76 -1.04 -4.34 -1.14
N ALA A 77 -2.07 -3.93 -0.40
CA ALA A 77 -3.45 -3.95 -0.87
C ALA A 77 -3.66 -2.99 -2.06
N SER A 78 -3.02 -1.83 -2.05
CA SER A 78 -3.09 -0.86 -3.15
C SER A 78 -2.58 -1.43 -4.46
N LEU A 79 -1.51 -2.22 -4.43
CA LEU A 79 -1.00 -2.87 -5.64
C LEU A 79 -1.98 -3.90 -6.20
N VAL A 80 -2.61 -4.69 -5.35
CA VAL A 80 -3.66 -5.64 -5.79
C VAL A 80 -4.85 -4.87 -6.37
N ASP A 81 -5.29 -3.82 -5.67
CA ASP A 81 -6.39 -2.96 -6.11
C ASP A 81 -6.18 -2.40 -7.52
N ALA A 82 -4.94 -2.04 -7.85
CA ALA A 82 -4.57 -1.54 -9.17
C ALA A 82 -4.79 -2.56 -10.31
N THR A 83 -5.03 -3.82 -9.97
CA THR A 83 -5.29 -4.90 -10.96
C THR A 83 -6.77 -5.28 -11.06
N LEU A 84 -7.66 -4.64 -10.30
CA LEU A 84 -9.06 -5.06 -10.18
C LEU A 84 -9.93 -4.60 -11.35
N ALA A 85 -10.89 -5.46 -11.70
CA ALA A 85 -11.97 -5.13 -12.60
C ALA A 85 -13.15 -4.48 -11.84
N ALA A 86 -14.14 -3.99 -12.57
CA ALA A 86 -15.38 -3.49 -11.98
C ALA A 86 -16.06 -4.57 -11.13
N GLY A 87 -16.62 -4.18 -9.99
CA GLY A 87 -17.31 -5.08 -9.06
C GLY A 87 -16.38 -5.95 -8.24
N GLN A 88 -15.09 -5.65 -8.22
CA GLN A 88 -14.11 -6.35 -7.38
C GLN A 88 -13.53 -5.43 -6.30
N ALA A 89 -13.13 -6.04 -5.20
CA ALA A 89 -12.40 -5.39 -4.12
C ALA A 89 -11.30 -6.34 -3.60
N VAL A 90 -10.36 -5.79 -2.87
CA VAL A 90 -9.29 -6.56 -2.23
C VAL A 90 -9.58 -6.72 -0.74
N ALA A 91 -9.30 -7.90 -0.20
CA ALA A 91 -9.32 -8.17 1.23
C ALA A 91 -7.99 -8.82 1.63
N THR A 92 -7.28 -8.23 2.57
CA THR A 92 -6.06 -8.82 3.12
C THR A 92 -6.44 -9.99 4.02
N LEU A 93 -5.93 -11.19 3.72
CA LEU A 93 -6.15 -12.39 4.52
C LEU A 93 -5.07 -12.57 5.59
N SER A 94 -3.84 -12.25 5.25
CA SER A 94 -2.72 -12.30 6.19
C SER A 94 -1.67 -11.25 5.82
N LEU A 95 -1.01 -10.75 6.84
CA LEU A 95 0.10 -9.82 6.70
C LEU A 95 1.19 -10.25 7.67
N ASN A 96 2.33 -10.67 7.16
CA ASN A 96 3.47 -11.08 7.96
C ASN A 96 4.53 -9.98 7.87
N VAL A 97 4.80 -9.31 8.99
CA VAL A 97 5.67 -8.14 9.06
C VAL A 97 6.94 -8.47 9.83
N SER A 98 8.08 -8.03 9.29
CA SER A 98 9.36 -8.04 9.97
C SER A 98 9.83 -6.60 10.17
N PHE A 99 10.19 -6.26 11.41
CA PHE A 99 10.72 -4.94 11.76
C PHE A 99 12.24 -5.03 11.82
N LEU A 100 12.92 -4.26 10.96
CA LEU A 100 14.37 -4.38 10.75
C LEU A 100 15.14 -3.28 11.46
N ARG A 101 14.58 -2.06 11.52
CA ARG A 101 15.18 -0.87 12.16
C ARG A 101 14.10 0.00 12.77
N PRO A 102 14.40 0.75 13.85
CA PRO A 102 13.49 1.78 14.34
C PRO A 102 13.23 2.83 13.26
N ALA A 103 11.97 3.19 13.06
CA ALA A 103 11.58 4.28 12.19
C ALA A 103 11.31 5.55 13.02
N GLN A 104 11.69 6.70 12.48
CA GLN A 104 11.47 8.00 13.11
C GLN A 104 10.22 8.68 12.54
N VAL A 105 9.65 9.61 13.28
CA VAL A 105 8.63 10.52 12.80
C VAL A 105 9.12 11.22 11.53
N GLY A 106 8.26 11.33 10.54
CA GLY A 106 8.57 11.92 9.24
C GLY A 106 8.18 11.02 8.08
N THR A 107 8.77 11.28 6.94
CA THR A 107 8.44 10.57 5.70
C THR A 107 9.05 9.17 5.66
N LEU A 108 8.23 8.19 5.26
CA LEU A 108 8.68 6.85 4.88
C LEU A 108 8.32 6.62 3.42
N GLN A 109 9.19 5.89 2.73
CA GLN A 109 8.94 5.44 1.37
C GLN A 109 8.48 3.98 1.40
N GLY A 110 7.53 3.64 0.54
CA GLY A 110 7.02 2.29 0.39
C GLY A 110 7.21 1.76 -1.03
N GLU A 111 7.59 0.50 -1.12
CA GLU A 111 7.70 -0.22 -2.39
C GLU A 111 6.97 -1.55 -2.27
N ALA A 112 6.09 -1.85 -3.22
CA ALA A 112 5.38 -3.13 -3.29
C ALA A 112 5.68 -3.84 -4.60
N ARG A 113 5.71 -5.18 -4.52
CA ARG A 113 5.86 -6.04 -5.69
C ARG A 113 4.88 -7.19 -5.63
N MET A 114 4.21 -7.44 -6.74
CA MET A 114 3.37 -8.61 -6.93
C MET A 114 4.27 -9.84 -7.08
N LEU A 115 4.23 -10.75 -6.11
CA LEU A 115 4.96 -12.02 -6.18
C LEU A 115 4.18 -13.04 -7.00
N ARG A 116 2.85 -13.07 -6.84
CA ARG A 116 1.95 -13.89 -7.61
C ARG A 116 0.58 -13.25 -7.71
N ARG A 117 0.08 -13.10 -8.93
CA ARG A 117 -1.28 -12.68 -9.22
C ARG A 117 -2.09 -13.93 -9.61
N GLY A 118 -2.72 -14.57 -8.62
CA GLY A 118 -3.66 -15.66 -8.87
C GLY A 118 -5.02 -15.13 -9.34
N ARG A 119 -5.94 -16.04 -9.69
CA ARG A 119 -7.28 -15.64 -10.09
C ARG A 119 -8.01 -14.91 -8.96
N ASP A 120 -7.96 -15.46 -7.75
CA ASP A 120 -8.66 -14.93 -6.57
C ASP A 120 -7.72 -14.57 -5.42
N VAL A 121 -6.50 -15.10 -5.40
CA VAL A 121 -5.53 -14.93 -4.32
C VAL A 121 -4.23 -14.37 -4.89
N CYS A 122 -3.73 -13.32 -4.25
CA CYS A 122 -2.48 -12.65 -4.61
C CYS A 122 -1.49 -12.73 -3.46
N HIS A 123 -0.22 -12.87 -3.79
CA HIS A 123 0.90 -12.76 -2.86
C HIS A 123 1.70 -11.50 -3.22
N VAL A 124 1.90 -10.62 -2.26
CA VAL A 124 2.52 -9.32 -2.48
C VAL A 124 3.58 -9.09 -1.42
N SER A 125 4.75 -8.62 -1.80
CA SER A 125 5.75 -8.12 -0.87
C SER A 125 5.69 -6.61 -0.75
N GLY A 126 5.98 -6.09 0.43
CA GLY A 126 6.09 -4.66 0.70
C GLY A 126 7.32 -4.34 1.52
N THR A 127 7.92 -3.20 1.28
CA THR A 127 9.09 -2.69 2.01
C THR A 127 8.86 -1.23 2.34
N LEU A 128 9.10 -0.86 3.61
CA LEU A 128 9.19 0.53 4.02
C LEU A 128 10.65 0.91 4.22
N LEU A 129 11.01 2.07 3.65
CA LEU A 129 12.35 2.64 3.76
C LEU A 129 12.28 4.02 4.40
N GLN A 130 13.31 4.36 5.15
CA GLN A 130 13.51 5.72 5.65
C GLN A 130 14.98 6.10 5.44
N ASN A 131 15.21 7.23 4.77
CA ASN A 131 16.56 7.68 4.39
C ASN A 131 17.35 6.58 3.64
N GLY A 132 16.67 5.87 2.73
CA GLY A 132 17.27 4.83 1.90
C GLY A 132 17.55 3.49 2.61
N LYS A 133 17.14 3.34 3.89
CA LYS A 133 17.35 2.12 4.66
C LYS A 133 16.01 1.42 4.93
N GLU A 134 15.97 0.11 4.76
CA GLU A 134 14.79 -0.68 5.07
C GLU A 134 14.50 -0.67 6.57
N VAL A 135 13.29 -0.27 6.95
CA VAL A 135 12.84 -0.25 8.35
C VAL A 135 11.87 -1.39 8.65
N ALA A 136 11.08 -1.82 7.68
CA ALA A 136 10.17 -2.95 7.82
C ALA A 136 9.87 -3.57 6.46
N THR A 137 9.59 -4.87 6.47
CA THR A 137 9.16 -5.62 5.29
C THR A 137 7.93 -6.44 5.62
N ALA A 138 7.14 -6.76 4.61
CA ALA A 138 5.97 -7.62 4.77
C ALA A 138 5.77 -8.52 3.56
N VAL A 139 5.11 -9.64 3.80
CA VAL A 139 4.45 -10.44 2.77
C VAL A 139 2.97 -10.50 3.11
N ALA A 140 2.14 -10.09 2.18
CA ALA A 140 0.69 -10.11 2.28
C ALA A 140 0.10 -11.21 1.41
N VAL A 141 -0.93 -11.85 1.90
CA VAL A 141 -1.83 -12.69 1.11
C VAL A 141 -3.16 -11.95 1.03
N CYS A 142 -3.56 -11.62 -0.18
CA CYS A 142 -4.77 -10.85 -0.44
C CYS A 142 -5.75 -11.68 -1.27
N LYS A 143 -7.03 -11.52 -0.98
CA LYS A 143 -8.10 -12.14 -1.76
C LYS A 143 -8.84 -11.07 -2.55
N ILE A 144 -9.13 -11.40 -3.81
CA ILE A 144 -10.03 -10.62 -4.64
C ILE A 144 -11.45 -11.11 -4.37
N VAL A 145 -12.31 -10.20 -3.97
CA VAL A 145 -13.71 -10.49 -3.63
C VAL A 145 -14.63 -9.73 -4.55
N SER A 146 -15.81 -10.31 -4.80
CA SER A 146 -16.88 -9.60 -5.51
C SER A 146 -17.61 -8.69 -4.55
N VAL A 147 -17.93 -7.48 -5.00
CA VAL A 147 -18.73 -6.52 -4.24
C VAL A 147 -20.01 -6.20 -5.01
N PRO A 148 -21.13 -5.96 -4.33
CA PRO A 148 -22.36 -5.54 -4.98
C PRO A 148 -22.15 -4.24 -5.76
N SER A 149 -22.74 -4.16 -6.95
CA SER A 149 -22.78 -2.94 -7.78
C SER A 149 -23.76 -1.92 -7.21
#